data_877eaf9f79906e0c0ae6491587e49001
#
_entry.id   877eaf9f79906e0c0ae6491587e49001
#
_cell.length_a   1.000
_cell.length_b   1.000
_cell.length_c   1.000
_cell.angle_alpha   90.00
_cell.angle_beta   90.00
_cell.angle_gamma   90.00
#
_symmetry.space_group_name_H-M   'P 1'
#
loop_
_entity.id
_entity.type
_entity.pdbx_description
1 polymer ?
#
loop_
_entity_poly.entity_id
_entity_poly.type
_entity_poly.pdbx_seq_one_letter_code
_entity_poly.pdbx_strand_id
1 'polypeptide(L)'
;MHTSREPDRRARRNSIHAGAERRAAPDRAAALGQYRARAAVYDFEISSVEPMRRRAIERLGLSAGEVVIDAGCGTGLSLIALARAVGESGAVIGVEQSPEMIRRARDRIAAARLHNVTLVNAPGEEAEIPRTADALLFHFTHDLMQIEAAVARLMAAVRPGGRVVATGLKWAPWWMPATNLFVRAAALRSVTTLAGLDYPWRNLTPYLAGMVVEAGYGGGTYLAYGTRK
;
A
#
# COMPACT_ATOMS: atom_id res chain seq x y z
N MET A 1 38.90 -13.78 11.46
CA MET A 1 37.65 -14.19 12.09
C MET A 1 36.51 -13.89 11.13
N HIS A 2 36.06 -14.93 10.41
CA HIS A 2 35.01 -14.86 9.41
C HIS A 2 33.71 -15.26 10.08
N THR A 3 32.79 -14.33 10.30
CA THR A 3 31.43 -14.67 10.73
C THR A 3 30.52 -14.66 9.50
N SER A 4 30.40 -15.82 8.87
CA SER A 4 29.37 -16.12 7.88
C SER A 4 28.01 -16.14 8.60
N ARG A 5 27.14 -15.14 8.34
CA ARG A 5 25.73 -15.20 8.72
C ARG A 5 25.03 -16.22 7.82
N GLU A 6 24.64 -17.34 8.39
CA GLU A 6 23.73 -18.29 7.75
C GLU A 6 22.40 -17.60 7.40
N PRO A 7 21.87 -17.80 6.18
CA PRO A 7 20.54 -17.31 5.84
C PRO A 7 19.49 -18.09 6.64
N ASP A 8 18.57 -17.33 7.22
CA ASP A 8 17.50 -17.79 8.10
C ASP A 8 16.71 -18.98 7.49
N ARG A 9 16.97 -20.17 8.02
CA ARG A 9 16.27 -21.43 7.66
C ARG A 9 14.77 -21.40 8.00
N ARG A 10 14.28 -20.44 8.79
CA ARG A 10 12.86 -20.25 9.11
C ARG A 10 12.03 -19.76 7.93
N ALA A 11 12.61 -18.99 7.03
CA ALA A 11 11.92 -18.52 5.82
C ALA A 11 11.54 -19.66 4.86
N ARG A 12 12.29 -20.77 4.86
CA ARG A 12 12.04 -21.91 3.96
C ARG A 12 10.87 -22.82 4.37
N ARG A 13 10.42 -22.79 5.62
CA ARG A 13 9.34 -23.68 6.11
C ARG A 13 7.93 -23.16 5.89
N ASN A 14 7.74 -21.87 5.60
CA ASN A 14 6.43 -21.28 5.27
C ASN A 14 5.95 -21.59 3.85
N SER A 15 6.71 -22.35 3.07
CA SER A 15 6.52 -22.51 1.63
C SER A 15 5.58 -23.67 1.23
N ILE A 16 4.93 -24.35 2.15
CA ILE A 16 4.16 -25.57 1.83
C ILE A 16 2.83 -25.29 1.09
N HIS A 17 2.28 -24.07 1.16
CA HIS A 17 1.05 -23.69 0.43
C HIS A 17 1.27 -22.99 -0.90
N ALA A 18 2.49 -22.92 -1.39
CA ALA A 18 2.91 -22.05 -2.46
C ALA A 18 3.31 -22.78 -3.77
N GLY A 19 2.90 -24.02 -3.97
CA GLY A 19 3.43 -24.83 -5.07
C GLY A 19 3.02 -24.40 -6.48
N ALA A 20 1.79 -23.93 -6.69
CA ALA A 20 1.23 -23.68 -8.03
C ALA A 20 0.91 -22.20 -8.33
N GLU A 21 0.68 -21.36 -7.32
CA GLU A 21 0.21 -19.97 -7.51
C GLU A 21 1.35 -18.93 -7.48
N ARG A 22 2.61 -19.35 -7.51
CA ARG A 22 3.77 -18.54 -7.11
C ARG A 22 4.30 -17.55 -8.13
N ARG A 23 3.82 -17.50 -9.37
CA ARG A 23 4.57 -16.82 -10.45
C ARG A 23 3.76 -15.96 -11.41
N ALA A 24 2.52 -15.59 -11.10
CA ALA A 24 1.85 -14.61 -11.94
C ALA A 24 2.21 -13.20 -11.46
N ALA A 25 2.80 -12.41 -12.34
CA ALA A 25 2.90 -10.96 -12.13
C ALA A 25 1.50 -10.36 -11.95
N PRO A 26 1.35 -9.21 -11.27
CA PRO A 26 0.07 -8.52 -11.18
C PRO A 26 -0.56 -8.30 -12.56
N ASP A 27 -1.85 -8.61 -12.69
CA ASP A 27 -2.62 -8.44 -13.93
C ASP A 27 -3.41 -7.12 -13.86
N ARG A 28 -2.91 -6.10 -14.55
CA ARG A 28 -3.54 -4.78 -14.62
C ARG A 28 -4.93 -4.82 -15.24
N ALA A 29 -5.14 -5.59 -16.30
CA ALA A 29 -6.44 -5.65 -16.97
C ALA A 29 -7.48 -6.28 -16.05
N ALA A 30 -7.12 -7.36 -15.34
CA ALA A 30 -7.96 -7.98 -14.33
C ALA A 30 -8.25 -7.01 -13.16
N ALA A 31 -7.26 -6.28 -12.67
CA ALA A 31 -7.42 -5.27 -11.61
C ALA A 31 -8.43 -4.19 -12.03
N LEU A 32 -8.26 -3.58 -13.21
CA LEU A 32 -9.17 -2.57 -13.73
C LEU A 32 -10.60 -3.11 -13.89
N GLY A 33 -10.75 -4.35 -14.37
CA GLY A 33 -12.06 -5.02 -14.48
C GLY A 33 -12.75 -5.21 -13.12
N GLN A 34 -12.01 -5.69 -12.10
CA GLN A 34 -12.51 -5.85 -10.73
C GLN A 34 -12.94 -4.50 -10.14
N TYR A 35 -12.13 -3.45 -10.25
CA TYR A 35 -12.44 -2.13 -9.72
C TYR A 35 -13.62 -1.48 -10.41
N ARG A 36 -13.77 -1.65 -11.73
CA ARG A 36 -14.93 -1.17 -12.48
C ARG A 36 -16.23 -1.77 -11.95
N ALA A 37 -16.27 -3.09 -11.74
CA ALA A 37 -17.44 -3.79 -11.27
C ALA A 37 -17.79 -3.46 -9.81
N ARG A 38 -16.79 -3.18 -8.96
CA ARG A 38 -16.94 -3.06 -7.50
C ARG A 38 -16.87 -1.63 -6.97
N ALA A 39 -16.52 -0.65 -7.80
CA ALA A 39 -16.35 0.74 -7.33
C ALA A 39 -17.56 1.26 -6.53
N ALA A 40 -18.78 0.80 -6.84
CA ALA A 40 -20.00 1.23 -6.14
C ALA A 40 -20.11 0.75 -4.69
N VAL A 41 -19.59 -0.44 -4.39
CA VAL A 41 -19.70 -1.08 -3.06
C VAL A 41 -18.36 -1.15 -2.34
N TYR A 42 -17.30 -0.74 -2.98
CA TYR A 42 -15.92 -0.87 -2.50
C TYR A 42 -15.73 -0.25 -1.10
N ASP A 43 -16.24 0.95 -0.89
CA ASP A 43 -16.09 1.67 0.39
C ASP A 43 -16.75 0.92 1.55
N PHE A 44 -17.88 0.28 1.32
CA PHE A 44 -18.55 -0.55 2.33
C PHE A 44 -17.73 -1.82 2.63
N GLU A 45 -17.20 -2.47 1.60
CA GLU A 45 -16.41 -3.70 1.76
C GLU A 45 -15.12 -3.47 2.56
N ILE A 46 -14.49 -2.29 2.45
CA ILE A 46 -13.23 -1.97 3.15
C ILE A 46 -13.42 -1.22 4.46
N SER A 47 -14.67 -1.01 4.90
CA SER A 47 -14.95 -0.35 6.19
C SER A 47 -14.33 -1.08 7.40
N SER A 48 -14.23 -2.40 7.32
CA SER A 48 -13.61 -3.24 8.36
C SER A 48 -12.11 -2.99 8.56
N VAL A 49 -11.42 -2.41 7.58
CA VAL A 49 -9.98 -2.08 7.67
C VAL A 49 -9.72 -0.60 8.00
N GLU A 50 -10.76 0.16 8.32
CA GLU A 50 -10.65 1.58 8.74
C GLU A 50 -9.69 1.80 9.92
N PRO A 51 -9.68 0.96 10.98
CA PRO A 51 -8.72 1.11 12.08
C PRO A 51 -7.26 1.00 11.60
N MET A 52 -6.99 0.13 10.59
CA MET A 52 -5.65 -0.01 10.01
C MET A 52 -5.26 1.23 9.20
N ARG A 53 -6.20 1.81 8.44
CA ARG A 53 -5.97 3.06 7.69
C ARG A 53 -5.57 4.16 8.64
N ARG A 54 -6.34 4.37 9.70
CA ARG A 54 -6.06 5.39 10.72
C ARG A 54 -4.67 5.19 11.32
N ARG A 55 -4.36 3.98 11.76
CA ARG A 55 -3.04 3.65 12.33
C ARG A 55 -1.90 3.90 11.34
N ALA A 56 -2.08 3.57 10.06
CA ALA A 56 -1.07 3.83 9.03
C ALA A 56 -0.83 5.33 8.81
N ILE A 57 -1.91 6.14 8.79
CA ILE A 57 -1.82 7.60 8.66
C ILE A 57 -1.17 8.21 9.90
N GLU A 58 -1.55 7.77 11.11
CA GLU A 58 -0.92 8.20 12.36
C GLU A 58 0.58 7.89 12.38
N ARG A 59 0.97 6.71 11.86
CA ARG A 59 2.39 6.30 11.80
C ARG A 59 3.21 7.16 10.83
N LEU A 60 2.61 7.77 9.82
CA LEU A 60 3.29 8.75 8.97
C LEU A 60 3.75 9.99 9.77
N GLY A 61 3.08 10.33 10.88
CA GLY A 61 3.46 11.46 11.73
C GLY A 61 3.51 12.77 10.95
N LEU A 62 2.50 13.02 10.09
CA LEU A 62 2.45 14.19 9.20
C LEU A 62 2.35 15.49 9.98
N SER A 63 3.00 16.52 9.47
CA SER A 63 2.98 17.88 9.97
C SER A 63 2.38 18.84 8.93
N ALA A 64 1.86 19.98 9.40
CA ALA A 64 1.36 21.01 8.52
C ALA A 64 2.45 21.49 7.54
N GLY A 65 2.08 21.67 6.29
CA GLY A 65 2.99 22.10 5.21
C GLY A 65 3.67 20.96 4.46
N GLU A 66 3.59 19.73 4.94
CA GLU A 66 4.23 18.58 4.29
C GLU A 66 3.49 18.12 3.04
N VAL A 67 4.22 17.44 2.16
CA VAL A 67 3.71 16.80 0.95
C VAL A 67 3.68 15.28 1.17
N VAL A 68 2.52 14.66 0.95
CA VAL A 68 2.35 13.21 1.07
C VAL A 68 1.79 12.59 -0.20
N ILE A 69 2.36 11.43 -0.60
CA ILE A 69 1.83 10.60 -1.68
C ILE A 69 0.97 9.50 -1.08
N ASP A 70 -0.25 9.30 -1.61
CA ASP A 70 -1.11 8.14 -1.38
C ASP A 70 -1.06 7.25 -2.63
N ALA A 71 -0.26 6.20 -2.58
CA ALA A 71 -0.02 5.30 -3.71
C ALA A 71 -1.12 4.24 -3.81
N GLY A 72 -1.87 4.26 -4.92
CA GLY A 72 -3.09 3.47 -5.09
C GLY A 72 -4.23 4.02 -4.24
N CYS A 73 -4.51 5.31 -4.34
CA CYS A 73 -5.47 6.00 -3.46
C CYS A 73 -6.93 5.51 -3.62
N GLY A 74 -7.22 4.73 -4.66
CA GLY A 74 -8.54 4.16 -4.92
C GLY A 74 -9.64 5.23 -4.99
N THR A 75 -10.72 5.03 -4.24
CA THR A 75 -11.84 5.98 -4.12
C THR A 75 -11.51 7.21 -3.25
N GLY A 76 -10.28 7.34 -2.74
CA GLY A 76 -9.82 8.50 -1.99
C GLY A 76 -10.18 8.51 -0.50
N LEU A 77 -10.43 7.36 0.12
CA LEU A 77 -10.78 7.30 1.55
C LEU A 77 -9.68 7.84 2.47
N SER A 78 -8.40 7.63 2.15
CA SER A 78 -7.28 8.17 2.92
C SER A 78 -7.07 9.67 2.67
N LEU A 79 -7.42 10.18 1.48
CA LEU A 79 -7.09 11.54 1.03
C LEU A 79 -7.62 12.63 1.98
N ILE A 80 -8.83 12.43 2.54
CA ILE A 80 -9.42 13.42 3.48
C ILE A 80 -8.59 13.52 4.76
N ALA A 81 -8.22 12.38 5.34
CA ALA A 81 -7.44 12.37 6.57
C ALA A 81 -6.02 12.90 6.35
N LEU A 82 -5.40 12.54 5.22
CA LEU A 82 -4.08 13.04 4.82
C LEU A 82 -4.11 14.56 4.59
N ALA A 83 -5.11 15.07 3.85
CA ALA A 83 -5.25 16.50 3.56
C ALA A 83 -5.43 17.34 4.82
N ARG A 84 -6.20 16.83 5.79
CA ARG A 84 -6.36 17.49 7.09
C ARG A 84 -5.07 17.46 7.92
N ALA A 85 -4.32 16.36 7.86
CA ALA A 85 -3.07 16.21 8.61
C ALA A 85 -1.98 17.16 8.12
N VAL A 86 -1.86 17.37 6.80
CA VAL A 86 -0.88 18.30 6.23
C VAL A 86 -1.37 19.76 6.22
N GLY A 87 -2.64 20.01 6.46
CA GLY A 87 -3.24 21.34 6.47
C GLY A 87 -3.23 22.03 5.11
N GLU A 88 -3.73 23.28 5.06
CA GLU A 88 -3.88 24.05 3.80
C GLU A 88 -2.53 24.37 3.13
N SER A 89 -1.46 24.52 3.88
CA SER A 89 -0.11 24.78 3.39
C SER A 89 0.60 23.52 2.85
N GLY A 90 0.10 22.33 3.20
CA GLY A 90 0.61 21.06 2.71
C GLY A 90 -0.09 20.60 1.42
N ALA A 91 0.33 19.44 0.91
CA ALA A 91 -0.27 18.86 -0.29
C ALA A 91 -0.38 17.34 -0.19
N VAL A 92 -1.44 16.79 -0.80
CA VAL A 92 -1.63 15.35 -0.98
C VAL A 92 -1.63 15.02 -2.47
N ILE A 93 -0.88 14.00 -2.86
CA ILE A 93 -0.82 13.50 -4.24
C ILE A 93 -1.38 12.10 -4.23
N GLY A 94 -2.60 11.92 -4.73
CA GLY A 94 -3.22 10.59 -4.89
C GLY A 94 -2.88 10.00 -6.25
N VAL A 95 -2.23 8.83 -6.28
CA VAL A 95 -1.91 8.10 -7.51
C VAL A 95 -2.85 6.91 -7.63
N GLU A 96 -3.55 6.77 -8.76
CA GLU A 96 -4.47 5.66 -9.00
C GLU A 96 -4.59 5.37 -10.49
N GLN A 97 -4.48 4.10 -10.88
CA GLN A 97 -4.54 3.68 -12.29
C GLN A 97 -5.98 3.58 -12.85
N SER A 98 -6.98 3.33 -11.99
CA SER A 98 -8.38 3.15 -12.42
C SER A 98 -9.09 4.50 -12.62
N PRO A 99 -9.54 4.82 -13.84
CA PRO A 99 -10.31 6.02 -14.09
C PRO A 99 -11.63 6.07 -13.28
N GLU A 100 -12.24 4.91 -13.01
CA GLU A 100 -13.46 4.79 -12.22
C GLU A 100 -13.23 5.18 -10.76
N MET A 101 -12.12 4.72 -10.17
CA MET A 101 -11.73 5.06 -8.81
C MET A 101 -11.36 6.55 -8.70
N ILE A 102 -10.61 7.08 -9.67
CA ILE A 102 -10.25 8.50 -9.73
C ILE A 102 -11.50 9.40 -9.78
N ARG A 103 -12.53 9.04 -10.54
CA ARG A 103 -13.79 9.81 -10.54
C ARG A 103 -14.38 9.91 -9.14
N ARG A 104 -14.46 8.79 -8.42
CA ARG A 104 -14.98 8.76 -7.04
C ARG A 104 -14.09 9.54 -6.07
N ALA A 105 -12.78 9.43 -6.21
CA ALA A 105 -11.84 10.23 -5.42
C ALA A 105 -12.06 11.73 -5.65
N ARG A 106 -12.28 12.15 -6.91
CA ARG A 106 -12.57 13.55 -7.28
C ARG A 106 -13.87 14.03 -6.65
N ASP A 107 -14.94 13.22 -6.74
CA ASP A 107 -16.23 13.56 -6.14
C ASP A 107 -16.10 13.71 -4.61
N ARG A 108 -15.34 12.83 -3.97
CA ARG A 108 -15.07 12.87 -2.52
C ARG A 108 -14.28 14.11 -2.12
N ILE A 109 -13.24 14.48 -2.88
CA ILE A 109 -12.43 15.69 -2.67
C ILE A 109 -13.32 16.92 -2.78
N ALA A 110 -14.15 17.00 -3.82
CA ALA A 110 -15.07 18.10 -4.04
C ALA A 110 -16.11 18.22 -2.91
N ALA A 111 -16.74 17.12 -2.52
CA ALA A 111 -17.69 17.08 -1.41
C ALA A 111 -17.07 17.52 -0.07
N ALA A 112 -15.80 17.18 0.16
CA ALA A 112 -15.04 17.57 1.34
C ALA A 112 -14.42 18.99 1.23
N ARG A 113 -14.58 19.67 0.09
CA ARG A 113 -14.02 21.00 -0.20
C ARG A 113 -12.50 21.09 0.02
N LEU A 114 -11.77 20.05 -0.38
CA LEU A 114 -10.32 20.01 -0.27
C LEU A 114 -9.67 20.66 -1.49
N HIS A 115 -8.75 21.61 -1.27
CA HIS A 115 -8.04 22.33 -2.32
C HIS A 115 -6.57 21.95 -2.42
N ASN A 116 -6.07 21.17 -1.48
CA ASN A 116 -4.68 20.74 -1.36
C ASN A 116 -4.44 19.29 -1.83
N VAL A 117 -5.35 18.73 -2.64
CA VAL A 117 -5.23 17.36 -3.16
C VAL A 117 -5.11 17.38 -4.68
N THR A 118 -4.07 16.74 -5.20
CA THR A 118 -3.85 16.50 -6.62
C THR A 118 -4.03 15.01 -6.93
N LEU A 119 -4.77 14.67 -7.99
CA LEU A 119 -4.95 13.30 -8.45
C LEU A 119 -4.16 13.04 -9.73
N VAL A 120 -3.35 11.97 -9.71
CA VAL A 120 -2.59 11.46 -10.85
C VAL A 120 -3.25 10.16 -11.30
N ASN A 121 -3.90 10.19 -12.48
CA ASN A 121 -4.52 8.98 -13.05
C ASN A 121 -3.50 8.27 -13.94
N ALA A 122 -2.65 7.47 -13.34
CA ALA A 122 -1.61 6.70 -14.01
C ALA A 122 -1.27 5.45 -13.18
N PRO A 123 -0.71 4.41 -13.82
CA PRO A 123 -0.05 3.33 -13.09
C PRO A 123 1.17 3.86 -12.34
N GLY A 124 1.52 3.18 -11.23
CA GLY A 124 2.60 3.65 -10.34
C GLY A 124 3.94 3.85 -11.05
N GLU A 125 4.28 2.97 -12.00
CA GLU A 125 5.51 3.01 -12.78
C GLU A 125 5.58 4.15 -13.81
N GLU A 126 4.42 4.68 -14.20
CA GLU A 126 4.29 5.79 -15.15
C GLU A 126 3.90 7.11 -14.48
N ALA A 127 3.62 7.09 -13.16
CA ALA A 127 3.13 8.26 -12.47
C ALA A 127 4.12 9.42 -12.48
N GLU A 128 3.67 10.56 -12.95
CA GLU A 128 4.41 11.82 -12.87
C GLU A 128 4.04 12.52 -11.57
N ILE A 129 4.97 12.53 -10.62
CA ILE A 129 4.75 13.14 -9.32
C ILE A 129 5.20 14.61 -9.38
N PRO A 130 4.27 15.56 -9.20
CA PRO A 130 4.54 16.98 -9.47
C PRO A 130 5.45 17.67 -8.45
N ARG A 131 5.64 17.05 -7.27
CA ARG A 131 6.43 17.63 -6.17
C ARG A 131 7.16 16.54 -5.40
N THR A 132 8.33 16.83 -4.87
CA THR A 132 9.02 15.95 -3.91
C THR A 132 8.20 15.83 -2.64
N ALA A 133 8.02 14.59 -2.16
CA ALA A 133 7.20 14.27 -1.01
C ALA A 133 8.03 14.08 0.27
N ASP A 134 7.45 14.44 1.40
CA ASP A 134 7.94 14.20 2.76
C ASP A 134 7.54 12.82 3.27
N ALA A 135 6.43 12.27 2.73
CA ALA A 135 5.89 10.99 3.15
C ALA A 135 5.21 10.23 1.99
N LEU A 136 5.16 8.89 2.11
CA LEU A 136 4.54 7.99 1.15
C LEU A 136 3.74 6.93 1.89
N LEU A 137 2.47 6.76 1.50
CA LEU A 137 1.55 5.75 2.01
C LEU A 137 1.26 4.70 0.94
N PHE A 138 1.37 3.42 1.31
CA PHE A 138 0.81 2.27 0.59
C PHE A 138 -0.25 1.62 1.48
N HIS A 139 -1.52 1.77 1.12
CA HIS A 139 -2.62 1.23 1.92
C HIS A 139 -3.43 0.21 1.13
N PHE A 140 -3.25 -1.08 1.42
CA PHE A 140 -3.89 -2.20 0.72
C PHE A 140 -3.65 -2.21 -0.81
N THR A 141 -2.43 -1.89 -1.22
CA THR A 141 -1.99 -1.79 -2.61
C THR A 141 -1.03 -2.91 -2.99
N HIS A 142 -1.41 -4.15 -2.69
CA HIS A 142 -0.54 -5.32 -2.87
C HIS A 142 0.03 -5.42 -4.28
N ASP A 143 -0.84 -5.39 -5.31
CA ASP A 143 -0.41 -5.55 -6.70
C ASP A 143 0.60 -4.47 -7.12
N LEU A 144 0.35 -3.22 -6.75
CA LEU A 144 1.27 -2.10 -7.01
C LEU A 144 2.63 -2.33 -6.33
N MET A 145 2.63 -2.82 -5.09
CA MET A 145 3.87 -3.09 -4.35
C MET A 145 4.66 -4.28 -4.92
N GLN A 146 4.04 -5.18 -5.69
CA GLN A 146 4.73 -6.27 -6.39
C GLN A 146 5.39 -5.82 -7.70
N ILE A 147 5.12 -4.61 -8.19
CA ILE A 147 5.74 -4.01 -9.38
C ILE A 147 6.96 -3.21 -8.94
N GLU A 148 8.16 -3.76 -9.16
CA GLU A 148 9.42 -3.14 -8.72
C GLU A 148 9.59 -1.74 -9.31
N ALA A 149 9.28 -1.56 -10.60
CA ALA A 149 9.36 -0.27 -11.29
C ALA A 149 8.43 0.78 -10.66
N ALA A 150 7.22 0.38 -10.21
CA ALA A 150 6.29 1.28 -9.55
C ALA A 150 6.81 1.73 -8.18
N VAL A 151 7.32 0.78 -7.38
CA VAL A 151 7.94 1.10 -6.10
C VAL A 151 9.15 2.02 -6.28
N ALA A 152 10.04 1.71 -7.24
CA ALA A 152 11.21 2.54 -7.55
C ALA A 152 10.81 3.97 -7.94
N ARG A 153 9.81 4.13 -8.82
CA ARG A 153 9.31 5.43 -9.28
C ARG A 153 8.76 6.27 -8.13
N LEU A 154 7.90 5.67 -7.31
CA LEU A 154 7.29 6.36 -6.17
C LEU A 154 8.31 6.70 -5.08
N MET A 155 9.23 5.78 -4.79
CA MET A 155 10.33 6.04 -3.86
C MET A 155 11.28 7.14 -4.32
N ALA A 156 11.52 7.27 -5.63
CA ALA A 156 12.33 8.36 -6.19
C ALA A 156 11.71 9.74 -5.92
N ALA A 157 10.39 9.83 -5.80
CA ALA A 157 9.66 11.07 -5.51
C ALA A 157 9.65 11.46 -4.02
N VAL A 158 10.06 10.58 -3.12
CA VAL A 158 10.18 10.88 -1.67
C VAL A 158 11.56 11.45 -1.39
N ARG A 159 11.69 12.51 -0.59
CA ARG A 159 13.03 13.03 -0.20
C ARG A 159 13.80 12.05 0.67
N PRO A 160 15.16 12.11 0.72
CA PRO A 160 15.93 11.39 1.71
C PRO A 160 15.44 11.70 3.13
N GLY A 161 15.36 10.69 4.00
CA GLY A 161 14.76 10.80 5.33
C GLY A 161 13.23 10.92 5.35
N GLY A 162 12.55 10.96 4.19
CA GLY A 162 11.09 10.96 4.10
C GLY A 162 10.49 9.66 4.64
N ARG A 163 9.31 9.75 5.25
CA ARG A 163 8.67 8.63 5.94
C ARG A 163 7.86 7.79 4.95
N VAL A 164 7.96 6.48 5.08
CA VAL A 164 7.19 5.54 4.25
C VAL A 164 6.46 4.57 5.15
N VAL A 165 5.17 4.40 4.88
CA VAL A 165 4.31 3.45 5.58
C VAL A 165 3.59 2.58 4.56
N ALA A 166 3.60 1.27 4.79
CA ALA A 166 2.86 0.30 3.99
C ALA A 166 2.05 -0.62 4.89
N THR A 167 0.79 -0.88 4.52
CA THR A 167 -0.07 -1.82 5.23
C THR A 167 -0.95 -2.61 4.28
N GLY A 168 -1.29 -3.84 4.66
CA GLY A 168 -2.09 -4.72 3.84
C GLY A 168 -2.18 -6.13 4.39
N LEU A 169 -2.63 -7.05 3.54
CA LEU A 169 -2.69 -8.47 3.86
C LEU A 169 -1.31 -9.12 3.74
N LYS A 170 -1.08 -10.14 4.57
CA LYS A 170 0.05 -11.06 4.48
C LYS A 170 -0.39 -12.45 4.95
N TRP A 171 0.35 -13.49 4.57
CA TRP A 171 0.13 -14.79 5.18
C TRP A 171 0.43 -14.74 6.68
N ALA A 172 -0.48 -15.28 7.48
CA ALA A 172 -0.25 -15.56 8.89
C ALA A 172 0.69 -16.77 9.04
N PRO A 173 1.28 -16.98 10.22
CA PRO A 173 2.03 -18.19 10.52
C PRO A 173 1.23 -19.46 10.19
N TRP A 174 1.92 -20.51 9.77
CA TRP A 174 1.27 -21.75 9.30
C TRP A 174 0.34 -22.40 10.33
N TRP A 175 0.57 -22.18 11.64
CA TRP A 175 -0.28 -22.68 12.73
C TRP A 175 -1.56 -21.87 12.94
N MET A 176 -1.84 -20.90 12.08
CA MET A 176 -3.07 -20.10 12.10
C MET A 176 -3.90 -20.33 10.82
N PRO A 177 -4.41 -21.55 10.60
CA PRO A 177 -5.08 -21.89 9.34
C PRO A 177 -6.36 -21.09 9.11
N ALA A 178 -7.12 -20.77 10.16
CA ALA A 178 -8.34 -19.97 10.05
C ALA A 178 -8.03 -18.55 9.57
N THR A 179 -6.96 -17.91 10.07
CA THR A 179 -6.49 -16.62 9.59
C THR A 179 -6.05 -16.70 8.14
N ASN A 180 -5.32 -17.76 7.76
CA ASN A 180 -4.88 -17.93 6.37
C ASN A 180 -6.06 -18.18 5.40
N LEU A 181 -7.10 -18.86 5.85
CA LEU A 181 -8.33 -19.01 5.05
C LEU A 181 -9.01 -17.64 4.83
N PHE A 182 -9.11 -16.82 5.88
CA PHE A 182 -9.61 -15.45 5.76
C PHE A 182 -8.74 -14.58 4.84
N VAL A 183 -7.41 -14.60 5.01
CA VAL A 183 -6.47 -13.87 4.15
C VAL A 183 -6.64 -14.28 2.69
N ARG A 184 -6.73 -15.60 2.41
CA ARG A 184 -6.96 -16.12 1.06
C ARG A 184 -8.28 -15.59 0.47
N ALA A 185 -9.38 -15.68 1.22
CA ALA A 185 -10.69 -15.21 0.77
C ALA A 185 -10.69 -13.69 0.49
N ALA A 186 -10.09 -12.90 1.38
CA ALA A 186 -9.97 -11.46 1.21
C ALA A 186 -9.05 -11.09 0.02
N ALA A 187 -7.91 -11.76 -0.12
CA ALA A 187 -6.96 -11.52 -1.19
C ALA A 187 -7.56 -11.86 -2.57
N LEU A 188 -8.22 -13.02 -2.73
CA LEU A 188 -8.88 -13.40 -3.99
C LEU A 188 -9.94 -12.38 -4.45
N ARG A 189 -10.47 -11.55 -3.54
CA ARG A 189 -11.42 -10.48 -3.86
C ARG A 189 -10.75 -9.15 -4.17
N SER A 190 -9.51 -8.92 -3.74
CA SER A 190 -8.90 -7.58 -3.73
C SER A 190 -7.60 -7.47 -4.49
N VAL A 191 -6.95 -8.58 -4.84
CA VAL A 191 -5.68 -8.58 -5.57
C VAL A 191 -5.73 -9.53 -6.75
N THR A 192 -4.87 -9.32 -7.74
CA THR A 192 -4.78 -10.16 -8.94
C THR A 192 -3.75 -11.27 -8.79
N THR A 193 -2.87 -11.17 -7.81
CA THR A 193 -1.87 -12.19 -7.50
C THR A 193 -1.75 -12.44 -6.00
N LEU A 194 -1.62 -13.70 -5.61
CA LEU A 194 -1.28 -14.09 -4.24
C LEU A 194 0.25 -14.16 -4.01
N ALA A 195 1.02 -14.00 -5.08
CA ALA A 195 2.48 -13.98 -4.99
C ALA A 195 2.94 -12.80 -4.11
N GLY A 196 3.92 -13.03 -3.25
CA GLY A 196 4.48 -12.01 -2.38
C GLY A 196 3.70 -11.73 -1.09
N LEU A 197 2.55 -12.38 -0.83
CA LEU A 197 1.85 -12.24 0.46
C LEU A 197 2.64 -12.79 1.66
N ASP A 198 3.67 -13.57 1.45
CA ASP A 198 4.64 -14.00 2.48
C ASP A 198 5.61 -12.89 2.87
N TYR A 199 5.88 -11.95 1.95
CA TYR A 199 6.78 -10.81 2.16
C TYR A 199 6.36 -9.58 1.33
N PRO A 200 5.19 -8.97 1.61
CA PRO A 200 4.60 -7.94 0.75
C PRO A 200 5.46 -6.68 0.59
N TRP A 201 6.27 -6.35 1.59
CA TRP A 201 7.16 -5.17 1.61
C TRP A 201 8.53 -5.41 0.98
N ARG A 202 8.74 -6.55 0.29
CA ARG A 202 10.04 -6.92 -0.29
C ARG A 202 10.66 -5.79 -1.10
N ASN A 203 9.89 -5.22 -2.01
CA ASN A 203 10.38 -4.18 -2.92
C ASN A 203 10.64 -2.83 -2.24
N LEU A 204 10.17 -2.62 -1.00
CA LEU A 204 10.50 -1.43 -0.20
C LEU A 204 11.83 -1.59 0.55
N THR A 205 12.23 -2.81 0.89
CA THR A 205 13.41 -3.09 1.73
C THR A 205 14.70 -2.41 1.24
N PRO A 206 15.02 -2.37 -0.07
CA PRO A 206 16.24 -1.70 -0.54
C PRO A 206 16.27 -0.20 -0.27
N TYR A 207 15.12 0.44 -0.20
CA TYR A 207 14.97 1.89 -0.11
C TYR A 207 14.86 2.42 1.31
N LEU A 208 14.54 1.56 2.29
CA LEU A 208 14.23 2.00 3.65
C LEU A 208 15.38 1.76 4.62
N ALA A 209 15.65 2.78 5.45
CA ALA A 209 16.44 2.69 6.66
C ALA A 209 15.52 2.50 7.87
N GLY A 210 16.00 1.79 8.89
CA GLY A 210 15.28 1.59 10.15
C GLY A 210 13.91 0.92 9.98
N MET A 211 13.75 0.05 8.97
CA MET A 211 12.48 -0.57 8.65
C MET A 211 12.00 -1.47 9.80
N VAL A 212 10.78 -1.22 10.25
CA VAL A 212 10.05 -1.99 11.26
C VAL A 212 8.82 -2.60 10.62
N VAL A 213 8.47 -3.83 11.00
CA VAL A 213 7.26 -4.51 10.55
C VAL A 213 6.50 -5.05 11.75
N GLU A 214 5.27 -4.60 11.91
CA GLU A 214 4.33 -5.05 12.92
C GLU A 214 3.29 -5.96 12.28
N ALA A 215 2.93 -7.06 12.95
CA ALA A 215 1.83 -7.93 12.53
C ALA A 215 0.54 -7.54 13.25
N GLY A 216 -0.59 -7.62 12.55
CA GLY A 216 -1.91 -7.37 13.10
C GLY A 216 -2.91 -8.46 12.73
N TYR A 217 -4.12 -8.40 13.32
CA TYR A 217 -5.25 -9.30 13.01
C TYR A 217 -4.83 -10.78 12.93
N GLY A 218 -4.32 -11.32 14.05
CA GLY A 218 -3.89 -12.71 14.09
C GLY A 218 -2.75 -13.05 13.14
N GLY A 219 -1.92 -12.06 12.78
CA GLY A 219 -0.80 -12.24 11.85
C GLY A 219 -1.18 -12.19 10.37
N GLY A 220 -2.46 -11.96 10.03
CA GLY A 220 -2.97 -11.90 8.65
C GLY A 220 -2.77 -10.54 7.96
N THR A 221 -2.31 -9.54 8.69
CA THR A 221 -2.03 -8.20 8.18
C THR A 221 -0.66 -7.71 8.65
N TYR A 222 -0.16 -6.65 8.04
CA TYR A 222 1.09 -6.00 8.43
C TYR A 222 0.97 -4.49 8.42
N LEU A 223 1.85 -3.85 9.18
CA LEU A 223 2.19 -2.44 9.11
C LEU A 223 3.72 -2.34 9.05
N ALA A 224 4.24 -1.98 7.88
CA ALA A 224 5.67 -1.78 7.65
C ALA A 224 5.96 -0.29 7.52
N TYR A 225 7.02 0.19 8.15
CA TYR A 225 7.38 1.60 8.09
C TYR A 225 8.89 1.80 8.27
N GLY A 226 9.37 2.92 7.76
CA GLY A 226 10.77 3.33 7.83
C GLY A 226 10.97 4.68 7.16
N THR A 227 12.23 5.09 7.01
CA THR A 227 12.60 6.31 6.31
C THR A 227 13.36 6.01 5.04
N ARG A 228 13.18 6.82 3.98
CA ARG A 228 13.95 6.70 2.76
C ARG A 228 15.43 6.95 3.05
N LYS A 229 16.30 6.07 2.53
CA LYS A 229 17.77 6.24 2.54
C LYS A 229 18.21 7.46 1.76
#